data_7fdf76eb02eb8b03f865ed6d7b295daf
#
_entry.id   7fdf76eb02eb8b03f865ed6d7b295daf
#
_cell.length_a   1.000
_cell.length_b   1.000
_cell.length_c   1.000
_cell.angle_alpha   90.00
_cell.angle_beta   90.00
_cell.angle_gamma   90.00
#
_symmetry.space_group_name_H-M   'P 1'
#
loop_
_entity.id
_entity.type
_entity.pdbx_description
1 polymer ?
#
loop_
_entity_poly.entity_id
_entity_poly.type
_entity_poly.pdbx_seq_one_letter_code
_entity_poly.pdbx_strand_id
1 'polypeptide(L)'
;MVTFMIGLVILIVGGMVMGRLCDHVFQPDDRETPAYAKQDGVDYVPMPTWKNALINLLNIAGTGPILGPIQGILFGPIALLTIPIGNVIGGAVHDYFAGMICTRDGGAQMPEMVRRYTNKAVFWIYDVFVCVLLLLVGTVFIYTPGDITATQVFGFSGSPTEASTWIIYGIIFAYYLIATVFPIDKIIGRVYPIFGAILVFSAVGVFGAMVVFRYPLVEVFGNWNTSSFNYGDYFRTQHFIPIFFVTVACGILSGFHSSQTALVARTIKSEKDGRMTFYNMMAVEGFIAMVWAAGTMALIQFTADQGGISMVFNEKAGTFQYMIMKAGELVAISPTSVVGVVCRRALGPVGGAVALIGIIVLPVTSGDTALRALRLTIADTFHIKQDNNARRLSLAIPIFVLVGGILVWAKVDPKGFLVLWRYFAWSNQTMALFPLAAAGIYLMINGKGKWAWMPLLPGTFYTFICASYILNAKLGFGLSWPIAYVGGVVVAAIYLVLTIIRGKKGGTTPEPTVK
;
A
#
# COMPACT_ATOMS: atom_id res chain seq x y z
N MET A 1 21.61 1.75 14.12
CA MET A 1 20.61 0.87 14.81
C MET A 1 19.74 1.66 15.78
N VAL A 2 20.25 2.72 16.42
CA VAL A 2 19.48 3.53 17.41
C VAL A 2 18.23 4.16 16.76
N THR A 3 18.38 4.85 15.62
CA THR A 3 17.24 5.45 14.90
C THR A 3 16.16 4.44 14.58
N PHE A 4 16.53 3.25 14.12
CA PHE A 4 15.60 2.17 13.82
C PHE A 4 14.84 1.68 15.06
N MET A 5 15.55 1.52 16.20
CA MET A 5 14.91 1.13 17.46
C MET A 5 13.97 2.22 18.00
N ILE A 6 14.34 3.50 17.86
CA ILE A 6 13.43 4.62 18.20
C ILE A 6 12.16 4.54 17.34
N GLY A 7 12.30 4.32 16.04
CA GLY A 7 11.17 4.12 15.14
C GLY A 7 10.28 2.96 15.55
N LEU A 8 10.84 1.83 15.97
CA LEU A 8 10.05 0.70 16.50
C LEU A 8 9.32 1.04 17.80
N VAL A 9 9.95 1.78 18.70
CA VAL A 9 9.29 2.27 19.92
C VAL A 9 8.11 3.18 19.57
N ILE A 10 8.28 4.10 18.62
CA ILE A 10 7.20 4.96 18.11
C ILE A 10 6.05 4.09 17.56
N LEU A 11 6.37 3.09 16.74
CA LEU A 11 5.36 2.21 16.14
C LEU A 11 4.59 1.41 17.20
N ILE A 12 5.28 0.81 18.15
CA ILE A 12 4.68 -0.06 19.16
C ILE A 12 3.98 0.77 20.24
N VAL A 13 4.71 1.66 20.91
CA VAL A 13 4.15 2.44 22.03
C VAL A 13 3.19 3.49 21.52
N GLY A 14 3.57 4.25 20.49
CA GLY A 14 2.68 5.22 19.84
C GLY A 14 1.43 4.55 19.28
N GLY A 15 1.60 3.38 18.64
CA GLY A 15 0.49 2.57 18.14
C GLY A 15 -0.46 2.10 19.25
N MET A 16 0.07 1.62 20.39
CA MET A 16 -0.77 1.25 21.54
C MET A 16 -1.55 2.44 22.11
N VAL A 17 -0.91 3.59 22.22
CA VAL A 17 -1.56 4.80 22.76
C VAL A 17 -2.63 5.31 21.80
N MET A 18 -2.28 5.48 20.53
CA MET A 18 -3.19 6.00 19.51
C MET A 18 -4.35 5.03 19.24
N GLY A 19 -4.08 3.72 19.20
CA GLY A 19 -5.13 2.71 19.02
C GLY A 19 -6.14 2.70 20.18
N ARG A 20 -5.67 2.87 21.43
CA ARG A 20 -6.59 3.04 22.59
C ARG A 20 -7.37 4.35 22.49
N LEU A 21 -6.75 5.41 22.00
CA LEU A 21 -7.43 6.69 21.77
C LEU A 21 -8.51 6.54 20.69
N CYS A 22 -8.25 5.80 19.62
CA CYS A 22 -9.24 5.48 18.61
C CYS A 22 -10.45 4.75 19.20
N ASP A 23 -10.23 3.71 20.04
CA ASP A 23 -11.31 3.00 20.74
C ASP A 23 -12.09 3.94 21.68
N HIS A 24 -11.38 4.77 22.46
CA HIS A 24 -12.02 5.74 23.35
C HIS A 24 -12.91 6.73 22.58
N VAL A 25 -12.47 7.17 21.42
CA VAL A 25 -13.21 8.10 20.57
C VAL A 25 -14.38 7.39 19.87
N PHE A 26 -14.15 6.23 19.28
CA PHE A 26 -15.17 5.52 18.52
C PHE A 26 -16.23 4.89 19.43
N GLN A 27 -15.80 4.37 20.60
CA GLN A 27 -16.63 3.67 21.59
C GLN A 27 -17.27 2.40 20.99
N PRO A 28 -16.45 1.36 20.71
CA PRO A 28 -16.98 0.06 20.32
C PRO A 28 -17.92 -0.50 21.39
N ASP A 29 -19.06 -1.04 20.97
CA ASP A 29 -20.05 -1.61 21.88
C ASP A 29 -20.39 -3.07 21.52
N ASP A 30 -21.40 -3.65 22.19
CA ASP A 30 -21.81 -5.03 22.04
C ASP A 30 -22.97 -5.20 21.02
N ARG A 31 -23.15 -4.23 20.11
CA ARG A 31 -24.15 -4.35 19.04
C ARG A 31 -23.83 -5.54 18.12
N GLU A 32 -24.88 -6.09 17.55
CA GLU A 32 -24.74 -7.15 16.57
C GLU A 32 -24.00 -6.65 15.32
N THR A 33 -22.92 -7.36 14.95
CA THR A 33 -22.13 -7.02 13.77
C THR A 33 -22.77 -7.53 12.48
N PRO A 34 -22.41 -6.98 11.31
CA PRO A 34 -22.92 -7.47 10.03
C PRO A 34 -22.71 -8.96 9.81
N ALA A 35 -21.64 -9.53 10.39
CA ALA A 35 -21.31 -10.95 10.32
C ALA A 35 -22.43 -11.86 10.85
N TYR A 36 -23.17 -11.39 11.86
CA TYR A 36 -24.30 -12.10 12.44
C TYR A 36 -25.62 -11.60 11.88
N ALA A 37 -25.83 -10.28 11.82
CA ALA A 37 -27.09 -9.67 11.37
C ALA A 37 -27.49 -10.02 9.93
N LYS A 38 -26.48 -10.30 9.08
CA LYS A 38 -26.67 -10.62 7.65
C LYS A 38 -26.04 -11.96 7.26
N GLN A 39 -25.85 -12.86 8.22
CA GLN A 39 -25.16 -14.13 8.00
C GLN A 39 -25.76 -14.91 6.83
N ASP A 40 -24.96 -15.14 5.77
CA ASP A 40 -25.35 -15.87 4.56
C ASP A 40 -24.45 -17.10 4.27
N GLY A 41 -23.39 -17.29 5.06
CA GLY A 41 -22.44 -18.38 4.89
C GLY A 41 -21.46 -18.20 3.73
N VAL A 42 -21.47 -17.07 3.04
CA VAL A 42 -20.60 -16.75 1.89
C VAL A 42 -19.80 -15.47 2.16
N ASP A 43 -20.46 -14.32 2.19
CA ASP A 43 -19.84 -13.02 2.38
C ASP A 43 -19.88 -12.57 3.85
N TYR A 44 -20.95 -12.91 4.56
CA TYR A 44 -21.18 -12.59 5.97
C TYR A 44 -21.01 -13.84 6.83
N VAL A 45 -19.79 -14.05 7.32
CA VAL A 45 -19.41 -15.25 8.08
C VAL A 45 -18.62 -14.84 9.33
N PRO A 46 -19.13 -15.05 10.55
CA PRO A 46 -18.40 -14.72 11.77
C PRO A 46 -17.09 -15.51 11.89
N MET A 47 -15.95 -14.79 11.91
CA MET A 47 -14.62 -15.41 11.98
C MET A 47 -13.94 -15.12 13.34
N PRO A 48 -13.11 -16.04 13.88
CA PRO A 48 -12.26 -15.74 15.04
C PRO A 48 -11.38 -14.52 14.78
N THR A 49 -11.20 -13.67 15.80
CA THR A 49 -10.47 -12.38 15.71
C THR A 49 -9.08 -12.54 15.09
N TRP A 50 -8.29 -13.53 15.55
CA TRP A 50 -6.94 -13.75 15.02
C TRP A 50 -6.94 -14.08 13.52
N LYS A 51 -7.93 -14.87 13.05
CA LYS A 51 -8.05 -15.24 11.65
C LYS A 51 -8.47 -14.03 10.80
N ASN A 52 -9.44 -13.26 11.28
CA ASN A 52 -9.91 -12.07 10.61
C ASN A 52 -8.81 -10.98 10.53
N ALA A 53 -8.07 -10.78 11.62
CA ALA A 53 -6.92 -9.87 11.65
C ALA A 53 -5.83 -10.32 10.67
N LEU A 54 -5.49 -11.61 10.64
CA LEU A 54 -4.51 -12.15 9.69
C LEU A 54 -4.98 -11.95 8.23
N ILE A 55 -6.24 -12.24 7.93
CA ILE A 55 -6.80 -12.00 6.59
C ILE A 55 -6.71 -10.51 6.22
N ASN A 56 -7.01 -9.61 7.16
CA ASN A 56 -6.86 -8.19 6.92
C ASN A 56 -5.40 -7.83 6.59
N LEU A 57 -4.44 -8.28 7.42
CA LEU A 57 -3.02 -8.05 7.17
C LEU A 57 -2.60 -8.52 5.77
N LEU A 58 -3.07 -9.70 5.34
CA LEU A 58 -2.74 -10.25 4.03
C LEU A 58 -3.34 -9.45 2.86
N ASN A 59 -4.52 -8.90 3.08
CA ASN A 59 -5.17 -8.07 2.07
C ASN A 59 -4.47 -6.71 1.91
N ILE A 60 -3.91 -6.17 2.99
CA ILE A 60 -3.25 -4.86 2.98
C ILE A 60 -1.75 -4.96 2.66
N ALA A 61 -1.04 -5.94 3.22
CA ALA A 61 0.41 -6.08 3.08
C ALA A 61 0.83 -6.78 1.78
N GLY A 62 0.56 -6.16 0.64
CA GLY A 62 1.06 -6.61 -0.67
C GLY A 62 2.55 -6.27 -0.90
N THR A 63 2.91 -5.90 -2.13
CA THR A 63 4.27 -5.44 -2.47
C THR A 63 4.57 -4.02 -1.98
N GLY A 64 3.55 -3.27 -1.59
CA GLY A 64 3.64 -1.88 -1.19
C GLY A 64 4.59 -1.63 -0.01
N PRO A 65 4.40 -2.30 1.16
CA PRO A 65 5.25 -2.12 2.33
C PRO A 65 6.67 -2.72 2.17
N ILE A 66 6.96 -3.31 1.03
CA ILE A 66 8.29 -3.81 0.65
C ILE A 66 8.98 -2.81 -0.26
N LEU A 67 8.43 -2.58 -1.45
CA LEU A 67 9.09 -1.82 -2.51
C LEU A 67 9.07 -0.31 -2.28
N GLY A 68 8.04 0.23 -1.62
CA GLY A 68 7.99 1.63 -1.24
C GLY A 68 9.15 2.01 -0.32
N PRO A 69 9.31 1.33 0.84
CA PRO A 69 10.41 1.54 1.77
C PRO A 69 11.80 1.27 1.18
N ILE A 70 11.97 0.27 0.30
CA ILE A 70 13.24 0.02 -0.42
C ILE A 70 13.64 1.27 -1.22
N GLN A 71 12.71 1.92 -1.90
CA GLN A 71 12.98 3.14 -2.66
C GLN A 71 13.04 4.38 -1.74
N GLY A 72 12.19 4.44 -0.71
CA GLY A 72 12.10 5.57 0.21
C GLY A 72 13.31 5.72 1.12
N ILE A 73 14.03 4.64 1.42
CA ILE A 73 15.20 4.70 2.29
C ILE A 73 16.36 5.51 1.69
N LEU A 74 16.35 5.76 0.40
CA LEU A 74 17.33 6.64 -0.25
C LEU A 74 17.26 8.09 0.27
N PHE A 75 16.13 8.49 0.85
CA PHE A 75 16.02 9.77 1.57
C PHE A 75 16.76 9.80 2.92
N GLY A 76 17.39 8.71 3.30
CA GLY A 76 18.24 8.60 4.49
C GLY A 76 17.51 8.13 5.75
N PRO A 77 18.17 8.20 6.90
CA PRO A 77 17.69 7.61 8.15
C PRO A 77 16.41 8.26 8.69
N ILE A 78 16.05 9.45 8.21
CA ILE A 78 14.78 10.10 8.55
C ILE A 78 13.56 9.23 8.15
N ALA A 79 13.71 8.40 7.12
CA ALA A 79 12.68 7.45 6.70
C ALA A 79 12.28 6.49 7.83
N LEU A 80 13.26 6.05 8.65
CA LEU A 80 13.05 5.14 9.78
C LEU A 80 12.23 5.77 10.93
N LEU A 81 12.07 7.09 10.95
CA LEU A 81 11.20 7.82 11.87
C LEU A 81 9.88 8.22 11.21
N THR A 82 9.94 8.65 9.93
CA THR A 82 8.76 9.12 9.21
C THR A 82 7.76 7.99 8.93
N ILE A 83 8.24 6.78 8.61
CA ILE A 83 7.39 5.61 8.38
C ILE A 83 6.54 5.31 9.62
N PRO A 84 7.09 5.06 10.81
CA PRO A 84 6.28 4.71 11.98
C PRO A 84 5.41 5.87 12.46
N ILE A 85 5.87 7.12 12.41
CA ILE A 85 5.03 8.28 12.75
C ILE A 85 3.83 8.36 11.83
N GLY A 86 4.06 8.33 10.52
CA GLY A 86 2.97 8.40 9.54
C GLY A 86 2.02 7.21 9.60
N ASN A 87 2.53 6.00 9.89
CA ASN A 87 1.72 4.81 10.11
C ASN A 87 0.78 4.99 11.31
N VAL A 88 1.32 5.36 12.49
CA VAL A 88 0.55 5.48 13.75
C VAL A 88 -0.54 6.54 13.67
N ILE A 89 -0.22 7.73 13.14
CA ILE A 89 -1.16 8.87 13.11
C ILE A 89 -1.96 8.99 11.80
N GLY A 90 -1.52 8.33 10.75
CA GLY A 90 -2.15 8.37 9.42
C GLY A 90 -2.80 7.03 9.06
N GLY A 91 -1.99 6.05 8.67
CA GLY A 91 -2.49 4.78 8.14
C GLY A 91 -3.34 3.97 9.10
N ALA A 92 -2.88 3.79 10.33
CA ALA A 92 -3.61 2.99 11.32
C ALA A 92 -4.92 3.70 11.77
N VAL A 93 -4.91 5.03 11.84
CA VAL A 93 -6.13 5.83 12.09
C VAL A 93 -7.10 5.70 10.91
N HIS A 94 -6.59 5.79 9.67
CA HIS A 94 -7.40 5.60 8.46
C HIS A 94 -8.08 4.24 8.46
N ASP A 95 -7.31 3.16 8.64
CA ASP A 95 -7.83 1.80 8.58
C ASP A 95 -8.82 1.52 9.71
N TYR A 96 -8.53 2.02 10.91
CA TYR A 96 -9.42 1.88 12.06
C TYR A 96 -10.78 2.53 11.80
N PHE A 97 -10.80 3.82 11.48
CA PHE A 97 -12.08 4.52 11.27
C PHE A 97 -12.82 4.01 10.04
N ALA A 98 -12.12 3.73 8.93
CA ALA A 98 -12.74 3.13 7.75
C ALA A 98 -13.39 1.79 8.08
N GLY A 99 -12.67 0.90 8.80
CA GLY A 99 -13.16 -0.41 9.21
C GLY A 99 -14.34 -0.36 10.17
N MET A 100 -14.23 0.47 11.20
CA MET A 100 -15.27 0.58 12.23
C MET A 100 -16.55 1.23 11.71
N ILE A 101 -16.43 2.27 10.88
CA ILE A 101 -17.60 2.90 10.24
C ILE A 101 -18.26 1.92 9.26
N CYS A 102 -17.45 1.21 8.46
CA CYS A 102 -17.95 0.17 7.57
C CYS A 102 -18.72 -0.92 8.33
N THR A 103 -18.21 -1.35 9.49
CA THR A 103 -18.89 -2.32 10.36
C THR A 103 -20.25 -1.78 10.83
N ARG A 104 -20.32 -0.54 11.28
CA ARG A 104 -21.59 0.12 11.70
C ARG A 104 -22.56 0.37 10.56
N ASP A 105 -22.04 0.59 9.36
CA ASP A 105 -22.84 0.76 8.15
C ASP A 105 -23.25 -0.58 7.51
N GLY A 106 -23.20 -1.67 8.27
CA GLY A 106 -23.69 -2.98 7.84
C GLY A 106 -22.80 -3.68 6.81
N GLY A 107 -21.49 -3.41 6.80
CA GLY A 107 -20.53 -3.94 5.84
C GLY A 107 -20.62 -3.24 4.47
N ALA A 108 -21.04 -1.98 4.43
CA ALA A 108 -21.12 -1.20 3.20
C ALA A 108 -19.76 -1.01 2.55
N GLN A 109 -19.70 -1.04 1.23
CA GLN A 109 -18.47 -0.76 0.50
C GLN A 109 -18.07 0.72 0.57
N MET A 110 -16.78 1.00 0.41
CA MET A 110 -16.26 2.36 0.55
C MET A 110 -16.90 3.40 -0.39
N PRO A 111 -17.20 3.11 -1.68
CA PRO A 111 -17.90 4.07 -2.54
C PRO A 111 -19.24 4.52 -1.95
N GLU A 112 -20.02 3.59 -1.39
CA GLU A 112 -21.30 3.91 -0.74
C GLU A 112 -21.09 4.75 0.53
N MET A 113 -20.07 4.46 1.33
CA MET A 113 -19.75 5.27 2.50
C MET A 113 -19.33 6.69 2.11
N VAL A 114 -18.51 6.85 1.06
CA VAL A 114 -18.15 8.17 0.51
C VAL A 114 -19.39 8.92 0.07
N ARG A 115 -20.30 8.28 -0.67
CA ARG A 115 -21.58 8.88 -1.09
C ARG A 115 -22.44 9.33 0.09
N ARG A 116 -22.52 8.51 1.14
CA ARG A 116 -23.33 8.75 2.35
C ARG A 116 -22.84 9.95 3.15
N TYR A 117 -21.54 9.99 3.45
CA TYR A 117 -20.97 11.02 4.31
C TYR A 117 -20.61 12.32 3.56
N THR A 118 -20.28 12.25 2.26
CA THR A 118 -19.97 13.43 1.48
C THR A 118 -21.12 13.86 0.58
N ASN A 119 -21.04 13.62 -0.70
CA ASN A 119 -22.11 13.89 -1.69
C ASN A 119 -21.87 13.12 -3.00
N LYS A 120 -22.86 13.22 -3.92
CA LYS A 120 -22.83 12.50 -5.22
C LYS A 120 -21.66 12.94 -6.12
N ALA A 121 -21.22 14.20 -6.08
CA ALA A 121 -20.11 14.66 -6.91
C ALA A 121 -18.79 14.05 -6.42
N VAL A 122 -18.55 14.04 -5.09
CA VAL A 122 -17.37 13.41 -4.49
C VAL A 122 -17.36 11.90 -4.72
N PHE A 123 -18.53 11.24 -4.70
CA PHE A 123 -18.66 9.83 -5.07
C PHE A 123 -18.13 9.55 -6.48
N TRP A 124 -18.50 10.34 -7.49
CA TRP A 124 -18.03 10.16 -8.86
C TRP A 124 -16.53 10.36 -9.00
N ILE A 125 -15.97 11.37 -8.31
CA ILE A 125 -14.52 11.59 -8.27
C ILE A 125 -13.82 10.37 -7.65
N TYR A 126 -14.34 9.87 -6.53
CA TYR A 126 -13.82 8.68 -5.86
C TYR A 126 -13.87 7.46 -6.77
N ASP A 127 -14.99 7.23 -7.47
CA ASP A 127 -15.21 6.08 -8.34
C ASP A 127 -14.21 6.03 -9.51
N VAL A 128 -13.91 7.20 -10.10
CA VAL A 128 -12.86 7.31 -11.13
C VAL A 128 -11.48 6.97 -10.53
N PHE A 129 -11.15 7.50 -9.36
CA PHE A 129 -9.87 7.20 -8.71
C PHE A 129 -9.74 5.72 -8.31
N VAL A 130 -10.81 5.07 -7.85
CA VAL A 130 -10.85 3.62 -7.60
C VAL A 130 -10.49 2.85 -8.87
N CYS A 131 -11.12 3.19 -10.00
CA CYS A 131 -10.86 2.53 -11.27
C CYS A 131 -9.39 2.70 -11.72
N VAL A 132 -8.84 3.91 -11.62
CA VAL A 132 -7.42 4.18 -11.92
C VAL A 132 -6.51 3.40 -10.98
N LEU A 133 -6.76 3.44 -9.68
CA LEU A 133 -5.97 2.72 -8.70
C LEU A 133 -5.97 1.22 -8.97
N LEU A 134 -7.14 0.60 -9.13
CA LEU A 134 -7.24 -0.84 -9.33
C LEU A 134 -6.57 -1.30 -10.63
N LEU A 135 -6.60 -0.48 -11.68
CA LEU A 135 -5.87 -0.71 -12.92
C LEU A 135 -4.35 -0.73 -12.69
N LEU A 136 -3.84 0.27 -11.95
CA LEU A 136 -2.42 0.37 -11.64
C LEU A 136 -1.96 -0.72 -10.66
N VAL A 137 -2.79 -1.05 -9.66
CA VAL A 137 -2.56 -2.19 -8.75
C VAL A 137 -2.42 -3.49 -9.54
N GLY A 138 -3.37 -3.79 -10.43
CA GLY A 138 -3.30 -4.98 -11.28
C GLY A 138 -2.01 -5.06 -12.08
N THR A 139 -1.59 -3.93 -12.65
CA THR A 139 -0.33 -3.87 -13.44
C THR A 139 0.91 -4.07 -12.56
N VAL A 140 1.01 -3.37 -11.42
CA VAL A 140 2.14 -3.51 -10.47
C VAL A 140 2.22 -4.92 -9.92
N PHE A 141 1.08 -5.57 -9.67
CA PHE A 141 0.99 -6.92 -9.11
C PHE A 141 1.18 -8.03 -10.14
N ILE A 142 1.31 -7.69 -11.44
CA ILE A 142 1.90 -8.56 -12.46
C ILE A 142 3.40 -8.28 -12.59
N TYR A 143 3.78 -7.00 -12.66
CA TYR A 143 5.17 -6.59 -12.86
C TYR A 143 6.09 -7.11 -11.75
N THR A 144 5.74 -6.83 -10.49
CA THR A 144 6.63 -7.10 -9.36
C THR A 144 6.90 -8.59 -9.13
N PRO A 145 5.89 -9.47 -9.01
CA PRO A 145 6.15 -10.89 -8.86
C PRO A 145 6.78 -11.50 -10.11
N GLY A 146 6.43 -11.01 -11.31
CA GLY A 146 7.03 -11.46 -12.57
C GLY A 146 8.52 -11.14 -12.63
N ASP A 147 8.91 -9.91 -12.28
CA ASP A 147 10.31 -9.49 -12.27
C ASP A 147 11.13 -10.20 -11.19
N ILE A 148 10.59 -10.35 -9.97
CA ILE A 148 11.22 -11.11 -8.88
C ILE A 148 11.40 -12.58 -9.30
N THR A 149 10.39 -13.19 -9.90
CA THR A 149 10.45 -14.59 -10.37
C THR A 149 11.51 -14.75 -11.44
N ALA A 150 11.54 -13.88 -12.45
CA ALA A 150 12.54 -13.92 -13.52
C ALA A 150 13.96 -13.79 -12.97
N THR A 151 14.19 -12.75 -12.15
CA THR A 151 15.56 -12.37 -11.76
C THR A 151 16.07 -13.12 -10.53
N GLN A 152 15.20 -13.41 -9.55
CA GLN A 152 15.61 -13.93 -8.25
C GLN A 152 15.36 -15.43 -8.08
N VAL A 153 14.41 -16.00 -8.82
CA VAL A 153 14.12 -17.45 -8.78
C VAL A 153 14.84 -18.17 -9.92
N PHE A 154 14.67 -17.69 -11.16
CA PHE A 154 15.27 -18.33 -12.32
C PHE A 154 16.65 -17.76 -12.72
N GLY A 155 17.07 -16.63 -12.16
CA GLY A 155 18.36 -16.00 -12.45
C GLY A 155 18.47 -15.38 -13.85
N PHE A 156 17.35 -15.15 -14.55
CA PHE A 156 17.32 -14.45 -15.84
C PHE A 156 17.72 -12.98 -15.66
N SER A 157 18.09 -12.30 -16.74
CA SER A 157 18.47 -10.88 -16.67
C SER A 157 17.27 -9.98 -16.34
N GLY A 158 16.05 -10.45 -16.59
CA GLY A 158 14.85 -9.65 -16.51
C GLY A 158 14.76 -8.56 -17.59
N SER A 159 15.57 -8.67 -18.66
CA SER A 159 15.56 -7.72 -19.77
C SER A 159 14.28 -7.82 -20.59
N PRO A 160 13.75 -6.67 -21.10
CA PRO A 160 12.62 -6.70 -22.03
C PRO A 160 12.94 -7.36 -23.38
N THR A 161 14.21 -7.63 -23.67
CA THR A 161 14.65 -8.33 -24.89
C THR A 161 14.63 -9.85 -24.74
N GLU A 162 14.48 -10.38 -23.53
CA GLU A 162 14.44 -11.81 -23.26
C GLU A 162 13.02 -12.38 -23.32
N ALA A 163 12.80 -13.41 -24.15
CA ALA A 163 11.52 -14.12 -24.22
C ALA A 163 11.11 -14.76 -22.87
N SER A 164 12.08 -15.25 -22.09
CA SER A 164 11.86 -15.83 -20.77
C SER A 164 11.15 -14.88 -19.81
N THR A 165 11.49 -13.58 -19.84
CA THR A 165 10.83 -12.54 -19.05
C THR A 165 9.34 -12.43 -19.41
N TRP A 166 9.02 -12.38 -20.69
CA TRP A 166 7.64 -12.26 -21.18
C TRP A 166 6.82 -13.52 -20.95
N ILE A 167 7.44 -14.70 -20.99
CA ILE A 167 6.75 -15.96 -20.64
C ILE A 167 6.26 -15.93 -19.19
N ILE A 168 7.10 -15.49 -18.24
CA ILE A 168 6.70 -15.39 -16.82
C ILE A 168 5.56 -14.40 -16.65
N TYR A 169 5.67 -13.20 -17.25
CA TYR A 169 4.58 -12.22 -17.21
C TYR A 169 3.31 -12.75 -17.86
N GLY A 170 3.43 -13.46 -18.97
CA GLY A 170 2.32 -14.08 -19.67
C GLY A 170 1.60 -15.14 -18.83
N ILE A 171 2.33 -15.93 -18.04
CA ILE A 171 1.73 -16.92 -17.11
C ILE A 171 0.91 -16.22 -16.02
N ILE A 172 1.45 -15.18 -15.38
CA ILE A 172 0.73 -14.43 -14.35
C ILE A 172 -0.49 -13.72 -14.95
N PHE A 173 -0.32 -13.12 -16.12
CA PHE A 173 -1.40 -12.45 -16.83
C PHE A 173 -2.53 -13.41 -17.23
N ALA A 174 -2.18 -14.59 -17.75
CA ALA A 174 -3.15 -15.64 -18.09
C ALA A 174 -3.88 -16.14 -16.83
N TYR A 175 -3.16 -16.33 -15.71
CA TYR A 175 -3.76 -16.67 -14.44
C TYR A 175 -4.81 -15.62 -14.02
N TYR A 176 -4.51 -14.33 -14.10
CA TYR A 176 -5.46 -13.26 -13.74
C TYR A 176 -6.69 -13.24 -14.66
N LEU A 177 -6.50 -13.48 -15.96
CA LEU A 177 -7.61 -13.57 -16.90
C LEU A 177 -8.55 -14.73 -16.55
N ILE A 178 -7.98 -15.90 -16.25
CA ILE A 178 -8.73 -17.09 -15.83
C ILE A 178 -9.46 -16.81 -14.49
N ALA A 179 -8.74 -16.25 -13.50
CA ALA A 179 -9.28 -15.93 -12.19
C ALA A 179 -10.42 -14.91 -12.23
N THR A 180 -10.39 -13.99 -13.20
CA THR A 180 -11.47 -13.01 -13.40
C THR A 180 -12.79 -13.65 -13.85
N VAL A 181 -12.72 -14.79 -14.56
CA VAL A 181 -13.88 -15.50 -15.11
C VAL A 181 -14.38 -16.58 -14.16
N PHE A 182 -13.46 -17.32 -13.53
CA PHE A 182 -13.76 -18.48 -12.68
C PHE A 182 -13.61 -18.15 -11.19
N PRO A 183 -14.47 -18.70 -10.31
CA PRO A 183 -14.34 -18.52 -8.85
C PRO A 183 -13.21 -19.38 -8.28
N ILE A 184 -11.98 -18.87 -8.31
CA ILE A 184 -10.79 -19.56 -7.78
C ILE A 184 -10.65 -19.38 -6.25
N ASP A 185 -11.46 -18.50 -5.66
CA ASP A 185 -11.41 -18.08 -4.24
C ASP A 185 -11.42 -19.25 -3.23
N LYS A 186 -12.09 -20.35 -3.57
CA LYS A 186 -12.14 -21.54 -2.69
C LYS A 186 -10.80 -22.26 -2.54
N ILE A 187 -9.94 -22.18 -3.55
CA ILE A 187 -8.60 -22.82 -3.53
C ILE A 187 -7.62 -21.86 -2.85
N ILE A 188 -7.60 -20.62 -3.27
CA ILE A 188 -6.71 -19.58 -2.76
C ILE A 188 -6.96 -19.32 -1.28
N GLY A 189 -8.21 -19.22 -0.84
CA GLY A 189 -8.58 -18.95 0.56
C GLY A 189 -8.06 -19.97 1.59
N ARG A 190 -7.69 -21.19 1.17
CA ARG A 190 -7.04 -22.19 2.03
C ARG A 190 -5.54 -22.01 2.14
N VAL A 191 -4.90 -21.55 1.08
CA VAL A 191 -3.43 -21.45 0.98
C VAL A 191 -2.95 -20.06 1.40
N TYR A 192 -3.80 -19.04 1.26
CA TYR A 192 -3.55 -17.65 1.57
C TYR A 192 -2.94 -17.40 2.97
N PRO A 193 -3.47 -17.98 4.09
CA PRO A 193 -2.88 -17.78 5.41
C PRO A 193 -1.43 -18.27 5.53
N ILE A 194 -1.03 -19.30 4.76
CA ILE A 194 0.33 -19.83 4.77
C ILE A 194 1.32 -18.80 4.20
N PHE A 195 0.98 -18.20 3.06
CA PHE A 195 1.85 -17.20 2.43
C PHE A 195 1.99 -15.94 3.27
N GLY A 196 0.94 -15.55 3.97
CA GLY A 196 1.03 -14.45 4.90
C GLY A 196 1.88 -14.75 6.13
N ALA A 197 1.79 -15.95 6.66
CA ALA A 197 2.69 -16.38 7.72
C ALA A 197 4.15 -16.35 7.24
N ILE A 198 4.43 -16.74 5.99
CA ILE A 198 5.76 -16.66 5.38
C ILE A 198 6.20 -15.18 5.25
N LEU A 199 5.31 -14.26 4.86
CA LEU A 199 5.63 -12.84 4.77
C LEU A 199 6.03 -12.26 6.14
N VAL A 200 5.22 -12.51 7.17
CA VAL A 200 5.53 -12.06 8.54
C VAL A 200 6.82 -12.70 9.04
N PHE A 201 6.98 -14.01 8.81
CA PHE A 201 8.20 -14.74 9.16
C PHE A 201 9.44 -14.14 8.47
N SER A 202 9.34 -13.78 7.19
CA SER A 202 10.46 -13.17 6.47
C SER A 202 10.83 -11.79 7.04
N ALA A 203 9.84 -10.96 7.37
CA ALA A 203 10.10 -9.67 8.01
C ALA A 203 10.74 -9.84 9.41
N VAL A 204 10.20 -10.73 10.24
CA VAL A 204 10.77 -11.04 11.57
C VAL A 204 12.18 -11.62 11.44
N GLY A 205 12.41 -12.50 10.46
CA GLY A 205 13.72 -13.09 10.20
C GLY A 205 14.75 -12.06 9.75
N VAL A 206 14.39 -11.16 8.82
CA VAL A 206 15.28 -10.06 8.39
C VAL A 206 15.58 -9.13 9.57
N PHE A 207 14.57 -8.77 10.37
CA PHE A 207 14.77 -7.99 11.60
C PHE A 207 15.72 -8.70 12.56
N GLY A 208 15.50 -9.98 12.84
CA GLY A 208 16.36 -10.78 13.72
C GLY A 208 17.81 -10.82 13.23
N ALA A 209 18.01 -11.02 11.92
CA ALA A 209 19.35 -11.00 11.32
C ALA A 209 20.04 -9.63 11.49
N MET A 210 19.30 -8.53 11.25
CA MET A 210 19.87 -7.17 11.44
C MET A 210 20.32 -6.91 12.88
N VAL A 211 19.55 -7.39 13.86
CA VAL A 211 19.87 -7.21 15.29
C VAL A 211 21.04 -8.12 15.70
N VAL A 212 20.97 -9.41 15.38
CA VAL A 212 21.97 -10.42 15.78
C VAL A 212 23.33 -10.13 15.13
N PHE A 213 23.35 -9.84 13.84
CA PHE A 213 24.58 -9.55 13.09
C PHE A 213 24.96 -8.06 13.10
N ARG A 214 24.25 -7.23 13.86
CA ARG A 214 24.53 -5.80 14.04
C ARG A 214 24.74 -5.07 12.69
N TYR A 215 23.80 -5.21 11.78
CA TYR A 215 23.91 -4.59 10.45
C TYR A 215 24.12 -3.08 10.54
N PRO A 216 25.04 -2.52 9.73
CA PRO A 216 25.34 -1.09 9.77
C PRO A 216 24.16 -0.28 9.23
N LEU A 217 23.68 0.69 10.01
CA LEU A 217 22.66 1.65 9.60
C LEU A 217 23.18 3.07 9.76
N VAL A 218 22.79 3.95 8.87
CA VAL A 218 23.02 5.39 9.03
C VAL A 218 22.05 5.91 10.10
N GLU A 219 22.56 6.75 10.99
CA GLU A 219 21.77 7.32 12.10
C GLU A 219 21.30 8.73 11.77
N VAL A 220 20.11 9.11 12.27
CA VAL A 220 19.52 10.43 11.99
C VAL A 220 20.38 11.57 12.54
N PHE A 221 21.07 11.37 13.64
CA PHE A 221 22.01 12.32 14.23
C PHE A 221 23.46 12.10 13.79
N GLY A 222 23.70 11.19 12.83
CA GLY A 222 24.99 10.85 12.29
C GLY A 222 25.35 11.58 11.00
N ASN A 223 26.41 11.10 10.36
CA ASN A 223 26.79 11.58 9.03
C ASN A 223 25.96 10.89 7.94
N TRP A 224 25.22 11.64 7.14
CA TRP A 224 24.43 11.15 6.04
C TRP A 224 25.20 11.05 4.72
N ASN A 225 26.39 11.62 4.67
CA ASN A 225 27.30 11.47 3.55
C ASN A 225 28.27 10.32 3.86
N THR A 226 27.94 9.13 3.42
CA THR A 226 28.77 7.94 3.62
C THR A 226 29.63 7.67 2.38
N SER A 227 30.64 6.77 2.51
CA SER A 227 31.43 6.34 1.37
C SER A 227 30.64 5.60 0.30
N SER A 228 29.50 5.02 0.67
CA SER A 228 28.66 4.20 -0.20
C SER A 228 27.58 5.01 -0.91
N PHE A 229 27.00 6.03 -0.24
CA PHE A 229 25.92 6.85 -0.80
C PHE A 229 25.75 8.17 -0.05
N ASN A 230 25.48 9.27 -0.78
CA ASN A 230 25.19 10.58 -0.19
C ASN A 230 23.69 10.76 0.03
N TYR A 231 23.20 10.29 1.17
CA TYR A 231 21.79 10.44 1.56
C TYR A 231 21.37 11.90 1.74
N GLY A 232 22.31 12.76 2.21
CA GLY A 232 22.03 14.17 2.44
C GLY A 232 21.75 14.94 1.14
N ASP A 233 22.50 14.65 0.07
CA ASP A 233 22.25 15.24 -1.24
C ASP A 233 20.95 14.70 -1.85
N TYR A 234 20.70 13.41 -1.76
CA TYR A 234 19.45 12.84 -2.23
C TYR A 234 18.25 13.46 -1.54
N PHE A 235 18.30 13.59 -0.21
CA PHE A 235 17.24 14.25 0.58
C PHE A 235 16.96 15.68 0.13
N ARG A 236 18.00 16.47 -0.14
CA ARG A 236 17.87 17.87 -0.55
C ARG A 236 17.39 18.03 -1.98
N THR A 237 17.92 17.22 -2.91
CA THR A 237 17.67 17.38 -4.35
C THR A 237 16.36 16.74 -4.81
N GLN A 238 15.88 15.72 -4.12
CA GLN A 238 14.67 14.99 -4.51
C GLN A 238 13.38 15.48 -3.85
N HIS A 239 13.39 16.62 -3.16
CA HIS A 239 12.21 17.18 -2.48
C HIS A 239 11.52 16.16 -1.57
N PHE A 240 12.10 15.89 -0.40
CA PHE A 240 11.58 14.90 0.55
C PHE A 240 10.05 14.97 0.71
N ILE A 241 9.52 16.17 0.85
CA ILE A 241 8.09 16.43 0.73
C ILE A 241 7.83 17.02 -0.68
N PRO A 242 7.01 16.37 -1.55
CA PRO A 242 6.12 15.22 -1.32
C PRO A 242 6.70 13.86 -1.76
N ILE A 243 7.89 13.81 -2.39
CA ILE A 243 8.35 12.62 -3.14
C ILE A 243 8.51 11.40 -2.25
N PHE A 244 9.05 11.54 -1.02
CA PHE A 244 9.14 10.43 -0.08
C PHE A 244 7.78 9.79 0.20
N PHE A 245 6.78 10.61 0.54
CA PHE A 245 5.45 10.14 0.90
C PHE A 245 4.75 9.43 -0.27
N VAL A 246 4.86 9.99 -1.49
CA VAL A 246 4.33 9.34 -2.69
C VAL A 246 5.11 8.05 -3.03
N THR A 247 6.38 7.92 -2.64
CA THR A 247 7.17 6.71 -2.86
C THR A 247 6.82 5.62 -1.84
N VAL A 248 6.63 5.99 -0.56
CA VAL A 248 6.36 5.08 0.56
C VAL A 248 4.87 5.16 0.96
N ALA A 249 3.97 4.94 0.02
CA ALA A 249 2.54 4.99 0.30
C ALA A 249 2.11 3.89 1.27
N CYS A 250 2.27 2.64 0.88
CA CYS A 250 2.00 1.49 1.74
C CYS A 250 3.03 1.42 2.89
N GLY A 251 2.57 1.03 4.06
CA GLY A 251 3.35 1.09 5.29
C GLY A 251 3.21 2.43 6.04
N ILE A 252 2.74 3.51 5.38
CA ILE A 252 2.43 4.79 6.02
C ILE A 252 0.94 5.10 5.93
N LEU A 253 0.37 5.18 4.72
CA LEU A 253 -1.05 5.43 4.47
C LEU A 253 -1.44 4.89 3.09
N SER A 254 -2.46 4.04 3.02
CA SER A 254 -2.90 3.38 1.80
C SER A 254 -4.41 3.42 1.62
N GLY A 255 -4.88 4.04 0.55
CA GLY A 255 -6.31 4.05 0.20
C GLY A 255 -6.82 2.71 -0.33
N PHE A 256 -5.93 1.87 -0.86
CA PHE A 256 -6.29 0.51 -1.28
C PHE A 256 -6.87 -0.32 -0.12
N HIS A 257 -6.39 -0.10 1.11
CA HIS A 257 -6.90 -0.76 2.31
C HIS A 257 -8.41 -0.56 2.46
N SER A 258 -8.90 0.65 2.19
CA SER A 258 -10.33 0.94 2.27
C SER A 258 -11.20 0.15 1.29
N SER A 259 -10.64 -0.30 0.17
CA SER A 259 -11.33 -1.18 -0.77
C SER A 259 -11.52 -2.60 -0.23
N GLN A 260 -10.67 -3.04 0.71
CA GLN A 260 -10.71 -4.35 1.35
C GLN A 260 -11.51 -4.35 2.66
N THR A 261 -11.76 -3.18 3.22
CA THR A 261 -12.40 -2.99 4.53
C THR A 261 -13.75 -3.68 4.64
N ALA A 262 -14.58 -3.63 3.59
CA ALA A 262 -15.91 -4.24 3.59
C ALA A 262 -15.85 -5.77 3.75
N LEU A 263 -14.87 -6.45 3.14
CA LEU A 263 -14.70 -7.90 3.26
C LEU A 263 -14.41 -8.30 4.70
N VAL A 264 -13.59 -7.52 5.39
CA VAL A 264 -13.19 -7.77 6.78
C VAL A 264 -14.29 -7.38 7.76
N ALA A 265 -14.98 -6.26 7.53
CA ALA A 265 -16.09 -5.79 8.36
C ALA A 265 -17.29 -6.76 8.35
N ARG A 266 -17.51 -7.48 7.23
CA ARG A 266 -18.56 -8.51 7.10
C ARG A 266 -18.25 -9.80 7.84
N THR A 267 -17.04 -9.94 8.38
CA THR A 267 -16.60 -11.18 9.05
C THR A 267 -16.17 -10.94 10.50
N ILE A 268 -16.19 -9.69 10.99
CA ILE A 268 -15.84 -9.34 12.37
C ILE A 268 -16.95 -9.75 13.33
N LYS A 269 -16.57 -10.43 14.44
CA LYS A 269 -17.53 -10.92 15.44
C LYS A 269 -18.02 -9.85 16.40
N SER A 270 -17.15 -8.92 16.76
CA SER A 270 -17.44 -7.86 17.73
C SER A 270 -16.77 -6.56 17.29
N GLU A 271 -17.42 -5.42 17.53
CA GLU A 271 -16.77 -4.12 17.33
C GLU A 271 -15.50 -3.98 18.18
N LYS A 272 -15.44 -4.64 19.36
CA LYS A 272 -14.27 -4.62 20.25
C LYS A 272 -13.02 -5.27 19.62
N ASP A 273 -13.20 -6.10 18.61
CA ASP A 273 -12.11 -6.70 17.83
C ASP A 273 -11.52 -5.73 16.78
N GLY A 274 -12.17 -4.60 16.54
CA GLY A 274 -11.82 -3.66 15.49
C GLY A 274 -10.42 -3.09 15.60
N ARG A 275 -9.95 -2.78 16.84
CA ARG A 275 -8.58 -2.31 17.04
C ARG A 275 -7.55 -3.35 16.63
N MET A 276 -7.76 -4.61 17.02
CA MET A 276 -6.84 -5.69 16.62
C MET A 276 -6.88 -5.92 15.11
N THR A 277 -8.07 -5.90 14.53
CA THR A 277 -8.31 -6.24 13.14
C THR A 277 -7.86 -5.15 12.17
N PHE A 278 -8.15 -3.88 12.45
CA PHE A 278 -7.86 -2.77 11.56
C PHE A 278 -6.61 -2.00 11.98
N TYR A 279 -6.58 -1.43 13.20
CA TYR A 279 -5.49 -0.58 13.65
C TYR A 279 -4.16 -1.34 13.78
N ASN A 280 -4.17 -2.44 14.55
CA ASN A 280 -2.93 -3.17 14.85
C ASN A 280 -2.34 -3.85 13.61
N MET A 281 -3.18 -4.31 12.67
CA MET A 281 -2.67 -4.93 11.43
C MET A 281 -1.99 -3.91 10.53
N MET A 282 -2.47 -2.68 10.47
CA MET A 282 -1.76 -1.59 9.81
C MET A 282 -0.42 -1.27 10.51
N ALA A 283 -0.36 -1.33 11.84
CA ALA A 283 0.90 -1.17 12.56
C ALA A 283 1.89 -2.32 12.26
N VAL A 284 1.41 -3.56 12.09
CA VAL A 284 2.24 -4.69 11.64
C VAL A 284 2.77 -4.44 10.23
N GLU A 285 1.96 -3.90 9.32
CA GLU A 285 2.42 -3.49 7.99
C GLU A 285 3.52 -2.41 8.07
N GLY A 286 3.37 -1.45 8.99
CA GLY A 286 4.42 -0.45 9.28
C GLY A 286 5.72 -1.08 9.75
N PHE A 287 5.66 -2.13 10.57
CA PHE A 287 6.83 -2.90 10.97
C PHE A 287 7.51 -3.56 9.76
N ILE A 288 6.75 -4.20 8.89
CA ILE A 288 7.25 -4.78 7.64
C ILE A 288 7.97 -3.69 6.82
N ALA A 289 7.35 -2.53 6.63
CA ALA A 289 7.92 -1.41 5.91
C ALA A 289 9.26 -0.92 6.50
N MET A 290 9.33 -0.78 7.81
CA MET A 290 10.56 -0.40 8.52
C MET A 290 11.69 -1.41 8.33
N VAL A 291 11.39 -2.69 8.41
CA VAL A 291 12.37 -3.77 8.24
C VAL A 291 12.96 -3.76 6.83
N TRP A 292 12.13 -3.59 5.80
CA TRP A 292 12.60 -3.51 4.41
C TRP A 292 13.40 -2.24 4.14
N ALA A 293 13.02 -1.10 4.72
CA ALA A 293 13.81 0.12 4.67
C ALA A 293 15.19 -0.07 5.29
N ALA A 294 15.24 -0.55 6.53
CA ALA A 294 16.48 -0.74 7.26
C ALA A 294 17.39 -1.81 6.62
N GLY A 295 16.81 -2.94 6.19
CA GLY A 295 17.55 -3.99 5.49
C GLY A 295 18.20 -3.49 4.20
N THR A 296 17.51 -2.65 3.43
CA THR A 296 18.05 -2.04 2.22
C THR A 296 19.16 -1.03 2.55
N MET A 297 18.96 -0.17 3.55
CA MET A 297 20.00 0.76 4.01
C MET A 297 21.26 0.01 4.43
N ALA A 298 21.12 -1.07 5.18
CA ALA A 298 22.25 -1.90 5.60
C ALA A 298 23.02 -2.48 4.41
N LEU A 299 22.31 -2.96 3.38
CA LEU A 299 22.95 -3.48 2.18
C LEU A 299 23.71 -2.40 1.39
N ILE A 300 23.24 -1.16 1.41
CA ILE A 300 23.94 -0.04 0.78
C ILE A 300 25.23 0.28 1.57
N GLN A 301 25.30 0.00 2.89
CA GLN A 301 26.50 0.21 3.70
C GLN A 301 27.54 -0.92 3.59
N PHE A 302 27.16 -2.11 3.09
CA PHE A 302 28.13 -3.15 2.78
C PHE A 302 28.84 -2.84 1.47
N THR A 303 30.14 -3.17 1.36
CA THR A 303 30.85 -3.09 0.09
C THR A 303 30.33 -4.14 -0.90
N ALA A 304 30.55 -3.91 -2.20
CA ALA A 304 30.14 -4.86 -3.24
C ALA A 304 30.75 -6.25 -3.01
N ASP A 305 32.01 -6.34 -2.56
CA ASP A 305 32.71 -7.60 -2.24
C ASP A 305 32.10 -8.31 -1.02
N GLN A 306 31.44 -7.56 -0.14
CA GLN A 306 30.68 -8.11 0.99
C GLN A 306 29.25 -8.51 0.61
N GLY A 307 28.91 -8.48 -0.68
CA GLY A 307 27.56 -8.74 -1.17
C GLY A 307 26.58 -7.60 -0.88
N GLY A 308 27.08 -6.37 -0.81
CA GLY A 308 26.30 -5.15 -0.68
C GLY A 308 25.74 -4.63 -2.00
N ILE A 309 25.04 -3.51 -1.91
CA ILE A 309 24.44 -2.80 -3.05
C ILE A 309 25.15 -1.46 -3.21
N SER A 310 25.72 -1.22 -4.41
CA SER A 310 26.25 0.08 -4.78
C SER A 310 25.16 0.93 -5.44
N MET A 311 25.16 2.23 -5.14
CA MET A 311 24.26 3.20 -5.76
C MET A 311 25.01 4.03 -6.79
N VAL A 312 24.64 3.91 -8.05
CA VAL A 312 25.27 4.62 -9.17
C VAL A 312 24.26 5.51 -9.86
N PHE A 313 24.62 6.78 -10.08
CA PHE A 313 23.73 7.70 -10.82
C PHE A 313 23.77 7.37 -12.31
N ASN A 314 22.58 7.11 -12.87
CA ASN A 314 22.40 6.89 -14.29
C ASN A 314 21.92 8.20 -14.94
N GLU A 315 22.79 8.85 -15.71
CA GLU A 315 22.50 10.12 -16.40
C GLU A 315 21.32 10.00 -17.39
N LYS A 316 21.24 8.88 -18.12
CA LYS A 316 20.14 8.63 -19.08
C LYS A 316 18.78 8.50 -18.38
N ALA A 317 18.77 7.82 -17.26
CA ALA A 317 17.58 7.67 -16.43
C ALA A 317 17.33 8.88 -15.52
N GLY A 318 18.35 9.72 -15.27
CA GLY A 318 18.28 10.85 -14.32
C GLY A 318 17.91 10.41 -12.90
N THR A 319 18.36 9.20 -12.51
CA THR A 319 18.09 8.62 -11.19
C THR A 319 19.22 7.68 -10.79
N PHE A 320 19.27 7.35 -9.49
CA PHE A 320 20.19 6.34 -9.00
C PHE A 320 19.69 4.93 -9.34
N GLN A 321 20.63 4.05 -9.70
CA GLN A 321 20.41 2.62 -9.94
C GLN A 321 21.08 1.79 -8.85
N TYR A 322 20.40 0.71 -8.46
CA TYR A 322 20.96 -0.31 -7.60
C TYR A 322 21.88 -1.21 -8.41
N MET A 323 23.11 -1.40 -7.97
CA MET A 323 24.13 -2.22 -8.61
C MET A 323 24.62 -3.29 -7.64
N ILE A 324 24.82 -4.50 -8.13
CA ILE A 324 25.45 -5.60 -7.38
C ILE A 324 26.66 -6.15 -8.12
N MET A 325 27.60 -6.72 -7.37
CA MET A 325 28.71 -7.47 -7.97
C MET A 325 28.20 -8.84 -8.43
N LYS A 326 28.39 -9.14 -9.72
CA LYS A 326 28.08 -10.46 -10.30
C LYS A 326 29.23 -10.85 -11.24
N ALA A 327 29.87 -12.00 -10.96
CA ALA A 327 31.03 -12.50 -11.74
C ALA A 327 32.18 -11.49 -11.91
N GLY A 328 32.41 -10.62 -10.91
CA GLY A 328 33.48 -9.61 -10.96
C GLY A 328 33.09 -8.28 -11.62
N GLU A 329 31.85 -8.13 -12.08
CA GLU A 329 31.35 -6.91 -12.70
C GLU A 329 30.16 -6.32 -11.93
N LEU A 330 30.03 -4.99 -11.95
CA LEU A 330 28.85 -4.30 -11.39
C LEU A 330 27.71 -4.37 -12.38
N VAL A 331 26.63 -5.03 -12.00
CA VAL A 331 25.41 -5.21 -12.81
C VAL A 331 24.26 -4.45 -12.18
N ALA A 332 23.54 -3.69 -13.00
CA ALA A 332 22.33 -2.99 -12.58
C ALA A 332 21.21 -3.98 -12.23
N ILE A 333 20.53 -3.72 -11.12
CA ILE A 333 19.35 -4.48 -10.71
C ILE A 333 18.14 -3.57 -10.51
N SER A 334 16.95 -4.11 -10.70
CA SER A 334 15.70 -3.40 -10.42
C SER A 334 15.47 -3.27 -8.90
N PRO A 335 14.66 -2.30 -8.45
CA PRO A 335 14.23 -2.22 -7.04
C PRO A 335 13.55 -3.51 -6.56
N THR A 336 12.86 -4.23 -7.44
CA THR A 336 12.23 -5.53 -7.16
C THR A 336 13.27 -6.60 -6.84
N SER A 337 14.42 -6.58 -7.53
CA SER A 337 15.52 -7.51 -7.30
C SER A 337 16.23 -7.30 -5.96
N VAL A 338 16.21 -6.08 -5.41
CA VAL A 338 16.75 -5.77 -4.07
C VAL A 338 16.13 -6.66 -3.00
N VAL A 339 14.85 -6.98 -3.15
CA VAL A 339 14.11 -7.90 -2.25
C VAL A 339 14.86 -9.22 -2.09
N GLY A 340 15.27 -9.83 -3.20
CA GLY A 340 16.00 -11.10 -3.17
C GLY A 340 17.39 -11.00 -2.54
N VAL A 341 18.07 -9.87 -2.73
CA VAL A 341 19.38 -9.62 -2.12
C VAL A 341 19.24 -9.51 -0.59
N VAL A 342 18.23 -8.74 -0.10
CA VAL A 342 17.92 -8.62 1.33
C VAL A 342 17.59 -9.99 1.94
N CYS A 343 16.67 -10.74 1.30
CA CYS A 343 16.27 -12.06 1.81
C CYS A 343 17.43 -13.03 1.92
N ARG A 344 18.23 -13.16 0.86
CA ARG A 344 19.36 -14.10 0.86
C ARG A 344 20.45 -13.69 1.86
N ARG A 345 20.72 -12.40 1.98
CA ARG A 345 21.71 -11.90 2.94
C ARG A 345 21.31 -12.15 4.38
N ALA A 346 20.03 -11.91 4.70
CA ALA A 346 19.51 -12.03 6.06
C ALA A 346 19.20 -13.47 6.46
N LEU A 347 18.61 -14.26 5.57
CA LEU A 347 18.03 -15.57 5.89
C LEU A 347 18.79 -16.74 5.27
N GLY A 348 19.89 -16.45 4.57
CA GLY A 348 20.65 -17.46 3.82
C GLY A 348 19.91 -17.97 2.58
N PRO A 349 20.49 -18.94 1.85
CA PRO A 349 19.92 -19.40 0.58
C PRO A 349 18.53 -20.02 0.72
N VAL A 350 18.34 -20.90 1.70
CA VAL A 350 17.07 -21.62 1.91
C VAL A 350 15.98 -20.68 2.47
N GLY A 351 16.29 -19.98 3.56
CA GLY A 351 15.35 -19.03 4.17
C GLY A 351 14.98 -17.90 3.21
N GLY A 352 15.95 -17.42 2.42
CA GLY A 352 15.72 -16.42 1.39
C GLY A 352 14.81 -16.92 0.27
N ALA A 353 14.95 -18.16 -0.18
CA ALA A 353 14.06 -18.76 -1.17
C ALA A 353 12.62 -18.90 -0.66
N VAL A 354 12.45 -19.37 0.59
CA VAL A 354 11.11 -19.46 1.22
C VAL A 354 10.47 -18.06 1.34
N ALA A 355 11.22 -17.05 1.79
CA ALA A 355 10.73 -15.69 1.88
C ALA A 355 10.28 -15.13 0.51
N LEU A 356 11.06 -15.38 -0.54
CA LEU A 356 10.72 -14.96 -1.90
C LEU A 356 9.42 -15.58 -2.40
N ILE A 357 9.14 -16.85 -2.10
CA ILE A 357 7.87 -17.50 -2.47
C ILE A 357 6.69 -16.73 -1.87
N GLY A 358 6.75 -16.39 -0.58
CA GLY A 358 5.69 -15.59 0.06
C GLY A 358 5.50 -14.23 -0.59
N ILE A 359 6.60 -13.53 -0.89
CA ILE A 359 6.59 -12.20 -1.51
C ILE A 359 6.08 -12.21 -2.95
N ILE A 360 6.30 -13.31 -3.69
CA ILE A 360 5.81 -13.49 -5.06
C ILE A 360 4.31 -13.83 -5.08
N VAL A 361 3.90 -14.78 -4.24
CA VAL A 361 2.52 -15.30 -4.30
C VAL A 361 1.50 -14.30 -3.78
N LEU A 362 1.86 -13.51 -2.77
CA LEU A 362 0.94 -12.56 -2.16
C LEU A 362 0.38 -11.51 -3.15
N PRO A 363 1.20 -10.77 -3.91
CA PRO A 363 0.68 -9.85 -4.93
C PRO A 363 -0.04 -10.56 -6.07
N VAL A 364 0.36 -11.79 -6.43
CA VAL A 364 -0.34 -12.57 -7.47
C VAL A 364 -1.79 -12.84 -7.06
N THR A 365 -2.03 -13.20 -5.80
CA THR A 365 -3.39 -13.44 -5.30
C THR A 365 -4.20 -12.16 -5.08
N SER A 366 -3.54 -11.07 -4.69
CA SER A 366 -4.22 -9.78 -4.48
C SER A 366 -4.53 -9.05 -5.79
N GLY A 367 -3.71 -9.26 -6.82
CA GLY A 367 -3.90 -8.61 -8.13
C GLY A 367 -5.10 -9.14 -8.91
N ASP A 368 -5.41 -10.43 -8.83
CA ASP A 368 -6.61 -10.97 -9.44
C ASP A 368 -7.88 -10.37 -8.80
N THR A 369 -7.86 -10.22 -7.48
CA THR A 369 -8.94 -9.60 -6.71
C THR A 369 -9.10 -8.12 -7.08
N ALA A 370 -8.00 -7.40 -7.26
CA ALA A 370 -8.02 -6.00 -7.68
C ALA A 370 -8.65 -5.82 -9.09
N LEU A 371 -8.25 -6.64 -10.07
CA LEU A 371 -8.80 -6.56 -11.43
C LEU A 371 -10.27 -7.03 -11.49
N ARG A 372 -10.64 -7.99 -10.65
CA ARG A 372 -12.03 -8.38 -10.48
C ARG A 372 -12.87 -7.25 -9.88
N ALA A 373 -12.34 -6.58 -8.84
CA ALA A 373 -12.98 -5.41 -8.23
C ALA A 373 -13.14 -4.28 -9.25
N LEU A 374 -12.13 -3.99 -10.07
CA LEU A 374 -12.20 -3.00 -11.14
C LEU A 374 -13.36 -3.33 -12.13
N ARG A 375 -13.41 -4.56 -12.60
CA ARG A 375 -14.49 -5.01 -13.49
C ARG A 375 -15.87 -4.84 -12.86
N LEU A 376 -16.01 -5.22 -11.59
CA LEU A 376 -17.28 -5.09 -10.88
C LEU A 376 -17.65 -3.63 -10.63
N THR A 377 -16.71 -2.78 -10.24
CA THR A 377 -16.94 -1.33 -10.09
C THR A 377 -17.45 -0.71 -11.37
N ILE A 378 -16.82 -0.99 -12.52
CA ILE A 378 -17.27 -0.50 -13.83
C ILE A 378 -18.68 -1.06 -14.15
N ALA A 379 -18.90 -2.35 -13.89
CA ALA A 379 -20.19 -2.97 -14.14
C ALA A 379 -21.33 -2.34 -13.32
N ASP A 380 -21.08 -2.08 -12.03
CA ASP A 380 -22.04 -1.46 -11.12
C ASP A 380 -22.32 0.00 -11.52
N THR A 381 -21.28 0.75 -11.85
CA THR A 381 -21.37 2.17 -12.28
C THR A 381 -22.22 2.33 -13.54
N PHE A 382 -22.04 1.44 -14.52
CA PHE A 382 -22.77 1.47 -15.79
C PHE A 382 -23.97 0.52 -15.83
N HIS A 383 -24.35 -0.08 -14.70
CA HIS A 383 -25.46 -1.03 -14.58
C HIS A 383 -25.38 -2.22 -15.55
N ILE A 384 -24.18 -2.72 -15.82
CA ILE A 384 -23.94 -3.85 -16.72
C ILE A 384 -24.06 -5.17 -15.94
N LYS A 385 -25.05 -5.98 -16.28
CA LYS A 385 -25.26 -7.29 -15.66
C LYS A 385 -24.06 -8.22 -15.90
N GLN A 386 -23.64 -8.93 -14.87
CA GLN A 386 -22.48 -9.84 -14.87
C GLN A 386 -22.92 -11.32 -14.70
N ASP A 387 -24.07 -11.66 -15.25
CA ASP A 387 -24.76 -12.94 -15.08
C ASP A 387 -24.14 -14.10 -15.89
N ASN A 388 -23.39 -13.80 -16.94
CA ASN A 388 -22.76 -14.81 -17.78
C ASN A 388 -21.30 -14.49 -18.12
N ASN A 389 -20.52 -15.51 -18.54
CA ASN A 389 -19.11 -15.38 -18.82
C ASN A 389 -18.82 -14.45 -20.02
N ALA A 390 -19.69 -14.38 -21.02
CA ALA A 390 -19.50 -13.49 -22.16
C ALA A 390 -19.54 -12.02 -21.72
N ARG A 391 -20.49 -11.62 -20.87
CA ARG A 391 -20.59 -10.26 -20.30
C ARG A 391 -19.42 -9.94 -19.36
N ARG A 392 -18.94 -10.94 -18.61
CA ARG A 392 -17.72 -10.77 -17.78
C ARG A 392 -16.50 -10.52 -18.65
N LEU A 393 -16.32 -11.28 -19.71
CA LEU A 393 -15.21 -11.13 -20.66
C LEU A 393 -15.28 -9.82 -21.44
N SER A 394 -16.46 -9.35 -21.82
CA SER A 394 -16.60 -8.09 -22.58
C SER A 394 -16.06 -6.87 -21.81
N LEU A 395 -16.13 -6.87 -20.48
CA LEU A 395 -15.50 -5.86 -19.64
C LEU A 395 -14.04 -6.21 -19.28
N ALA A 396 -13.74 -7.49 -19.06
CA ALA A 396 -12.40 -7.91 -18.67
C ALA A 396 -11.38 -7.67 -19.79
N ILE A 397 -11.70 -8.00 -21.04
CA ILE A 397 -10.77 -7.88 -22.18
C ILE A 397 -10.23 -6.45 -22.34
N PRO A 398 -11.05 -5.37 -22.40
CA PRO A 398 -10.52 -4.00 -22.47
C PRO A 398 -9.62 -3.64 -21.28
N ILE A 399 -9.99 -4.05 -20.05
CA ILE A 399 -9.18 -3.84 -18.85
C ILE A 399 -7.81 -4.51 -19.02
N PHE A 400 -7.79 -5.78 -19.45
CA PHE A 400 -6.56 -6.53 -19.63
C PHE A 400 -5.69 -6.01 -20.78
N VAL A 401 -6.28 -5.47 -21.83
CA VAL A 401 -5.54 -4.78 -22.91
C VAL A 401 -4.84 -3.53 -22.35
N LEU A 402 -5.53 -2.73 -21.52
CA LEU A 402 -4.92 -1.57 -20.88
C LEU A 402 -3.81 -1.97 -19.90
N VAL A 403 -4.05 -2.96 -19.04
CA VAL A 403 -3.04 -3.52 -18.12
C VAL A 403 -1.82 -4.02 -18.89
N GLY A 404 -2.02 -4.77 -19.98
CA GLY A 404 -0.95 -5.27 -20.85
C GLY A 404 -0.14 -4.14 -21.48
N GLY A 405 -0.81 -3.12 -21.99
CA GLY A 405 -0.15 -1.94 -22.57
C GLY A 405 0.71 -1.19 -21.57
N ILE A 406 0.19 -0.95 -20.35
CA ILE A 406 0.93 -0.29 -19.28
C ILE A 406 2.10 -1.17 -18.81
N LEU A 407 1.91 -2.49 -18.72
CA LEU A 407 2.95 -3.45 -18.33
C LEU A 407 4.11 -3.45 -19.33
N VAL A 408 3.80 -3.53 -20.63
CA VAL A 408 4.81 -3.50 -21.70
C VAL A 408 5.58 -2.18 -21.66
N TRP A 409 4.88 -1.05 -21.60
CA TRP A 409 5.51 0.26 -21.47
C TRP A 409 6.41 0.33 -20.22
N ALA A 410 5.91 -0.08 -19.05
CA ALA A 410 6.67 -0.04 -17.81
C ALA A 410 7.92 -0.93 -17.83
N LYS A 411 7.93 -1.97 -18.65
CA LYS A 411 9.07 -2.88 -18.78
C LYS A 411 10.09 -2.43 -19.83
N VAL A 412 9.65 -1.80 -20.90
CA VAL A 412 10.52 -1.37 -22.02
C VAL A 412 11.18 -0.02 -21.74
N ASP A 413 10.46 0.91 -21.10
CA ASP A 413 11.00 2.22 -20.76
C ASP A 413 11.95 2.12 -19.54
N PRO A 414 13.19 2.67 -19.62
CA PRO A 414 14.14 2.63 -18.50
C PRO A 414 13.62 3.27 -17.19
N LYS A 415 12.66 4.20 -17.28
CA LYS A 415 11.99 4.85 -16.14
C LYS A 415 10.62 4.26 -15.86
N GLY A 416 10.14 3.34 -16.69
CA GLY A 416 8.76 2.88 -16.73
C GLY A 416 8.29 2.36 -15.38
N PHE A 417 9.04 1.49 -14.72
CA PHE A 417 8.68 0.99 -13.40
C PHE A 417 8.60 2.10 -12.34
N LEU A 418 9.56 3.03 -12.31
CA LEU A 418 9.55 4.13 -11.33
C LEU A 418 8.35 5.04 -11.53
N VAL A 419 7.99 5.33 -12.77
CA VAL A 419 6.81 6.13 -13.10
C VAL A 419 5.55 5.37 -12.71
N LEU A 420 5.41 4.11 -13.15
CA LEU A 420 4.28 3.24 -12.77
C LEU A 420 4.12 3.20 -11.24
N TRP A 421 5.20 2.96 -10.50
CA TRP A 421 5.20 2.92 -9.04
C TRP A 421 4.72 4.23 -8.42
N ARG A 422 5.25 5.36 -8.87
CA ARG A 422 4.87 6.68 -8.32
C ARG A 422 3.40 7.02 -8.57
N TYR A 423 2.87 6.72 -9.75
CA TYR A 423 1.45 6.97 -10.05
C TYR A 423 0.52 5.98 -9.35
N PHE A 424 0.93 4.73 -9.21
CA PHE A 424 0.25 3.76 -8.35
C PHE A 424 0.18 4.27 -6.92
N ALA A 425 1.31 4.66 -6.34
CA ALA A 425 1.39 5.13 -4.97
C ALA A 425 0.66 6.46 -4.76
N TRP A 426 0.75 7.39 -5.73
CA TRP A 426 0.00 8.65 -5.71
C TRP A 426 -1.52 8.42 -5.74
N SER A 427 -2.02 7.59 -6.64
CA SER A 427 -3.45 7.29 -6.71
C SER A 427 -3.92 6.54 -5.46
N ASN A 428 -3.09 5.66 -4.92
CA ASN A 428 -3.35 4.95 -3.67
C ASN A 428 -3.51 5.93 -2.49
N GLN A 429 -2.61 6.90 -2.32
CA GLN A 429 -2.74 7.91 -1.28
C GLN A 429 -3.91 8.87 -1.52
N THR A 430 -4.15 9.27 -2.78
CA THR A 430 -5.29 10.10 -3.12
C THR A 430 -6.61 9.44 -2.72
N MET A 431 -6.74 8.13 -2.91
CA MET A 431 -7.91 7.39 -2.45
C MET A 431 -8.11 7.42 -0.93
N ALA A 432 -7.04 7.42 -0.13
CA ALA A 432 -7.15 7.47 1.33
C ALA A 432 -7.78 8.78 1.85
N LEU A 433 -7.76 9.84 1.06
CA LEU A 433 -8.33 11.14 1.46
C LEU A 433 -9.84 11.08 1.66
N PHE A 434 -10.54 10.27 0.90
CA PHE A 434 -11.99 10.16 0.96
C PHE A 434 -12.50 9.44 2.21
N PRO A 435 -11.96 8.26 2.60
CA PRO A 435 -12.28 7.65 3.89
C PRO A 435 -11.91 8.54 5.09
N LEU A 436 -10.79 9.26 5.03
CA LEU A 436 -10.40 10.20 6.09
C LEU A 436 -11.38 11.37 6.19
N ALA A 437 -11.86 11.91 5.07
CA ALA A 437 -12.92 12.92 5.06
C ALA A 437 -14.23 12.34 5.63
N ALA A 438 -14.64 11.15 5.19
CA ALA A 438 -15.84 10.48 5.68
C ALA A 438 -15.76 10.21 7.19
N ALA A 439 -14.61 9.79 7.71
CA ALA A 439 -14.36 9.59 9.13
C ALA A 439 -14.47 10.90 9.92
N GLY A 440 -13.88 11.98 9.43
CA GLY A 440 -14.00 13.30 10.04
C GLY A 440 -15.45 13.78 10.11
N ILE A 441 -16.20 13.64 9.02
CA ILE A 441 -17.63 13.97 8.95
C ILE A 441 -18.43 13.08 9.90
N TYR A 442 -18.18 11.76 9.89
CA TYR A 442 -18.82 10.81 10.81
C TYR A 442 -18.66 11.24 12.28
N LEU A 443 -17.45 11.57 12.72
CA LEU A 443 -17.19 12.02 14.07
C LEU A 443 -17.93 13.32 14.40
N MET A 444 -17.99 14.28 13.49
CA MET A 444 -18.73 15.55 13.70
C MET A 444 -20.24 15.32 13.82
N ILE A 445 -20.83 14.51 12.96
CA ILE A 445 -22.27 14.22 12.96
C ILE A 445 -22.66 13.47 14.23
N ASN A 446 -21.80 12.58 14.75
CA ASN A 446 -22.06 11.79 15.94
C ASN A 446 -21.66 12.51 17.26
N GLY A 447 -21.57 13.84 17.29
CA GLY A 447 -21.26 14.62 18.48
C GLY A 447 -19.81 14.52 18.98
N LYS A 448 -18.93 13.90 18.22
CA LYS A 448 -17.51 13.69 18.52
C LYS A 448 -16.59 14.66 17.76
N GLY A 449 -17.11 15.82 17.35
CA GLY A 449 -16.42 16.78 16.49
C GLY A 449 -15.07 17.26 17.03
N LYS A 450 -14.89 17.31 18.38
CA LYS A 450 -13.61 17.63 19.00
C LYS A 450 -12.48 16.66 18.64
N TRP A 451 -12.81 15.45 18.20
CA TRP A 451 -11.85 14.41 17.80
C TRP A 451 -11.68 14.28 16.28
N ALA A 452 -12.43 15.08 15.50
CA ALA A 452 -12.35 15.02 14.04
C ALA A 452 -10.94 15.34 13.49
N TRP A 453 -10.08 15.98 14.29
CA TRP A 453 -8.68 16.20 13.93
C TRP A 453 -7.92 14.90 13.67
N MET A 454 -8.27 13.80 14.31
CA MET A 454 -7.58 12.51 14.15
C MET A 454 -7.55 12.05 12.69
N PRO A 455 -8.66 11.95 11.95
CA PRO A 455 -8.64 11.67 10.53
C PRO A 455 -8.36 12.90 9.66
N LEU A 456 -8.73 14.13 10.07
CA LEU A 456 -8.59 15.32 9.24
C LEU A 456 -7.15 15.84 9.15
N LEU A 457 -6.34 15.67 10.20
CA LEU A 457 -4.92 16.06 10.16
C LEU A 457 -4.15 15.28 9.08
N PRO A 458 -4.12 13.94 9.12
CA PRO A 458 -3.50 13.17 8.04
C PRO A 458 -4.18 13.41 6.70
N GLY A 459 -5.52 13.51 6.64
CA GLY A 459 -6.25 13.80 5.40
C GLY A 459 -5.81 15.11 4.74
N THR A 460 -5.68 16.18 5.52
CA THR A 460 -5.22 17.49 5.02
C THR A 460 -3.76 17.44 4.58
N PHE A 461 -2.89 16.82 5.37
CA PHE A 461 -1.48 16.68 5.03
C PHE A 461 -1.28 15.89 3.75
N TYR A 462 -1.95 14.74 3.61
CA TYR A 462 -1.82 13.94 2.39
C TYR A 462 -2.54 14.55 1.18
N THR A 463 -3.55 15.40 1.39
CA THR A 463 -4.11 16.22 0.30
C THR A 463 -3.05 17.19 -0.22
N PHE A 464 -2.30 17.84 0.66
CA PHE A 464 -1.17 18.68 0.27
C PHE A 464 -0.11 17.87 -0.52
N ILE A 465 0.26 16.68 -0.02
CA ILE A 465 1.23 15.77 -0.67
C ILE A 465 0.77 15.41 -2.09
N CYS A 466 -0.45 14.88 -2.22
CA CYS A 466 -0.97 14.40 -3.50
C CYS A 466 -1.16 15.53 -4.51
N ALA A 467 -1.67 16.67 -4.07
CA ALA A 467 -1.85 17.84 -4.93
C ALA A 467 -0.51 18.45 -5.37
N SER A 468 0.44 18.66 -4.45
CA SER A 468 1.76 19.18 -4.80
C SER A 468 2.50 18.26 -5.77
N TYR A 469 2.40 16.93 -5.56
CA TYR A 469 3.03 15.98 -6.46
C TYR A 469 2.46 16.06 -7.87
N ILE A 470 1.13 15.98 -8.04
CA ILE A 470 0.52 15.95 -9.39
C ILE A 470 0.67 17.29 -10.13
N LEU A 471 0.68 18.40 -9.39
CA LEU A 471 0.92 19.72 -9.97
C LEU A 471 2.34 19.85 -10.55
N ASN A 472 3.35 19.22 -9.93
CA ASN A 472 4.72 19.23 -10.44
C ASN A 472 5.02 18.09 -11.44
N ALA A 473 4.38 16.93 -11.29
CA ALA A 473 4.70 15.74 -12.07
C ALA A 473 4.56 15.97 -13.59
N LYS A 474 5.50 15.42 -14.38
CA LYS A 474 5.53 15.60 -15.85
C LYS A 474 4.29 15.05 -16.56
N LEU A 475 3.75 13.92 -16.09
CA LEU A 475 2.48 13.34 -16.55
C LEU A 475 1.26 13.95 -15.84
N GLY A 476 1.44 14.99 -15.04
CA GLY A 476 0.41 15.81 -14.45
C GLY A 476 0.39 17.20 -15.11
N PHE A 477 0.60 18.25 -14.29
CA PHE A 477 0.56 19.63 -14.77
C PHE A 477 1.93 20.21 -15.12
N GLY A 478 3.04 19.59 -14.72
CA GLY A 478 4.42 19.99 -15.03
C GLY A 478 4.83 21.35 -14.46
N LEU A 479 4.16 21.85 -13.42
CA LEU A 479 4.43 23.15 -12.82
C LEU A 479 5.72 23.14 -12.00
N SER A 480 6.34 24.32 -11.81
CA SER A 480 7.50 24.45 -10.92
C SER A 480 7.13 24.13 -9.47
N TRP A 481 8.11 23.67 -8.67
CA TRP A 481 7.89 23.30 -7.27
C TRP A 481 7.27 24.42 -6.42
N PRO A 482 7.69 25.70 -6.51
CA PRO A 482 7.04 26.76 -5.74
C PRO A 482 5.54 26.88 -6.03
N ILE A 483 5.14 26.82 -7.32
CA ILE A 483 3.74 26.88 -7.73
C ILE A 483 2.99 25.62 -7.26
N ALA A 484 3.61 24.46 -7.39
CA ALA A 484 3.02 23.19 -6.96
C ALA A 484 2.78 23.16 -5.44
N TYR A 485 3.69 23.69 -4.63
CA TYR A 485 3.50 23.78 -3.18
C TYR A 485 2.37 24.74 -2.80
N VAL A 486 2.33 25.93 -3.39
CA VAL A 486 1.23 26.89 -3.15
C VAL A 486 -0.11 26.27 -3.56
N GLY A 487 -0.19 25.66 -4.75
CA GLY A 487 -1.38 24.96 -5.20
C GLY A 487 -1.78 23.81 -4.27
N GLY A 488 -0.81 23.04 -3.78
CA GLY A 488 -1.02 21.97 -2.81
C GLY A 488 -1.63 22.48 -1.50
N VAL A 489 -1.14 23.61 -0.96
CA VAL A 489 -1.71 24.26 0.24
C VAL A 489 -3.14 24.69 0.00
N VAL A 490 -3.43 25.30 -1.16
CA VAL A 490 -4.79 25.74 -1.52
C VAL A 490 -5.74 24.55 -1.58
N VAL A 491 -5.37 23.47 -2.25
CA VAL A 491 -6.20 22.26 -2.36
C VAL A 491 -6.41 21.61 -1.00
N ALA A 492 -5.39 21.56 -0.15
CA ALA A 492 -5.50 21.04 1.21
C ALA A 492 -6.43 21.90 2.10
N ALA A 493 -6.36 23.21 1.98
CA ALA A 493 -7.26 24.13 2.66
C ALA A 493 -8.73 23.93 2.20
N ILE A 494 -8.95 23.81 0.89
CA ILE A 494 -10.28 23.53 0.33
C ILE A 494 -10.81 22.20 0.88
N TYR A 495 -10.00 21.12 0.85
CA TYR A 495 -10.37 19.82 1.41
C TYR A 495 -10.83 19.92 2.87
N LEU A 496 -10.03 20.58 3.71
CA LEU A 496 -10.32 20.76 5.13
C LEU A 496 -11.61 21.56 5.36
N VAL A 497 -11.75 22.70 4.70
CA VAL A 497 -12.91 23.60 4.83
C VAL A 497 -14.19 22.90 4.38
N LEU A 498 -14.18 22.27 3.20
CA LEU A 498 -15.36 21.57 2.68
C LEU A 498 -15.78 20.39 3.59
N THR A 499 -14.81 19.65 4.14
CA THR A 499 -15.09 18.55 5.06
C THR A 499 -15.70 19.05 6.37
N ILE A 500 -15.16 20.14 6.95
CA ILE A 500 -15.71 20.76 8.15
C ILE A 500 -17.12 21.32 7.91
N ILE A 501 -17.34 22.03 6.82
CA ILE A 501 -18.67 22.58 6.47
C ILE A 501 -19.68 21.43 6.35
N ARG A 502 -19.31 20.33 5.68
CA ARG A 502 -20.20 19.18 5.51
C ARG A 502 -20.50 18.51 6.85
N GLY A 503 -19.50 18.33 7.71
CA GLY A 503 -19.69 17.75 9.04
C GLY A 503 -20.55 18.61 9.96
N LYS A 504 -20.42 19.94 9.90
CA LYS A 504 -21.24 20.87 10.72
C LYS A 504 -22.68 21.03 10.21
N LYS A 505 -22.94 20.88 8.92
CA LYS A 505 -24.30 20.97 8.37
C LYS A 505 -25.23 19.86 8.86
N GLY A 506 -24.71 18.84 9.54
CA GLY A 506 -25.49 17.75 10.12
C GLY A 506 -26.44 17.13 9.07
N GLY A 507 -26.00 16.16 8.32
CA GLY A 507 -26.96 15.29 7.64
C GLY A 507 -27.46 14.28 8.66
N THR A 508 -28.76 14.04 8.72
CA THR A 508 -29.27 12.79 9.28
C THR A 508 -28.45 11.66 8.66
N THR A 509 -27.84 10.81 9.51
CA THR A 509 -27.30 9.54 9.00
C THR A 509 -28.41 8.92 8.17
N PRO A 510 -28.26 8.77 6.86
CA PRO A 510 -29.26 8.07 6.08
C PRO A 510 -29.44 6.71 6.73
N GLU A 511 -30.67 6.33 7.04
CA GLU A 511 -30.94 4.99 7.55
C GLU A 511 -30.25 3.97 6.64
N PRO A 512 -29.65 2.92 7.21
CA PRO A 512 -29.07 1.86 6.40
C PRO A 512 -30.19 1.37 5.48
N THR A 513 -30.02 1.52 4.17
CA THR A 513 -30.93 0.92 3.20
C THR A 513 -30.77 -0.59 3.33
N VAL A 514 -31.52 -1.16 4.28
CA VAL A 514 -31.78 -2.61 4.33
C VAL A 514 -32.65 -2.90 3.11
N LYS A 515 -32.05 -3.35 2.05
CA LYS A 515 -32.70 -4.10 0.98
C LYS A 515 -31.95 -5.40 0.80
#